data_7ea016e37deaa2e55a1f17dc2e6bca2a
#
_entry.id   7ea016e37deaa2e55a1f17dc2e6bca2a
#
_cell.length_a   1.000
_cell.length_b   1.000
_cell.length_c   1.000
_cell.angle_alpha   90.00
_cell.angle_beta   90.00
_cell.angle_gamma   90.00
#
_symmetry.space_group_name_H-M   'P 1'
#
loop_
_entity.id
_entity.type
_entity.pdbx_description
1 polymer ?
#
loop_
_entity_poly.entity_id
_entity_poly.type
_entity_poly.pdbx_seq_one_letter_code
_entity_poly.pdbx_strand_id
1 'polypeptide(L)'
;MPVKKLHFAPNDFLHAASVVALADTTCGYATVAHLPEGALSFTTVELKSNHLGTVKEGRIACLATAQHLGRNTQVWDAVVTDETSGRKIALFRCTQIILWPKQ
;
A
#
# COMPACT_ATOMS: atom_id res chain seq x y z
N MET A 1 0.21 -11.75 -0.29
CA MET A 1 0.51 -11.96 -1.74
C MET A 1 1.59 -13.02 -1.88
N PRO A 2 1.29 -14.10 -2.59
CA PRO A 2 2.33 -15.06 -2.93
C PRO A 2 3.36 -14.44 -3.88
N VAL A 3 4.63 -14.76 -3.69
CA VAL A 3 5.71 -14.28 -4.55
C VAL A 3 5.88 -15.23 -5.72
N LYS A 4 5.75 -14.73 -6.94
CA LYS A 4 5.84 -15.50 -8.19
C LYS A 4 6.91 -14.91 -9.09
N LYS A 5 7.40 -15.71 -10.06
CA LYS A 5 8.45 -15.26 -11.00
C LYS A 5 8.12 -13.94 -11.69
N LEU A 6 6.86 -13.70 -12.06
CA LEU A 6 6.46 -12.47 -12.73
C LEU A 6 6.62 -11.21 -11.85
N HIS A 7 6.78 -11.39 -10.53
CA HIS A 7 7.03 -10.29 -9.61
C HIS A 7 8.51 -9.90 -9.53
N PHE A 8 9.40 -10.68 -10.15
CA PHE A 8 10.85 -10.44 -10.03
C PHE A 8 11.37 -9.52 -11.13
N ALA A 9 12.37 -8.74 -10.78
CA ALA A 9 13.20 -8.03 -11.73
C ALA A 9 14.14 -9.02 -12.46
N PRO A 10 14.82 -8.60 -13.54
CA PRO A 10 15.72 -9.50 -14.29
C PRO A 10 16.84 -10.16 -13.47
N ASN A 11 17.16 -9.62 -12.30
CA ASN A 11 18.18 -10.18 -11.41
C ASN A 11 17.61 -11.15 -10.37
N ASP A 12 16.40 -11.64 -10.56
CA ASP A 12 15.68 -12.58 -9.69
C ASP A 12 15.31 -12.01 -8.31
N PHE A 13 15.41 -10.70 -8.10
CA PHE A 13 14.92 -10.05 -6.89
C PHE A 13 13.48 -9.59 -7.10
N LEU A 14 12.70 -9.58 -6.00
CA LEU A 14 11.32 -9.11 -6.04
C LEU A 14 11.28 -7.67 -6.55
N HIS A 15 10.49 -7.44 -7.60
CA HIS A 15 10.40 -6.13 -8.22
C HIS A 15 9.76 -5.12 -7.27
N ALA A 16 10.40 -3.96 -7.08
CA ALA A 16 9.89 -2.91 -6.20
C ALA A 16 8.46 -2.48 -6.57
N ALA A 17 8.14 -2.44 -7.86
CA ALA A 17 6.80 -2.08 -8.32
C ALA A 17 5.73 -3.06 -7.82
N SER A 18 6.06 -4.36 -7.69
CA SER A 18 5.12 -5.35 -7.16
C SER A 18 4.84 -5.10 -5.68
N VAL A 19 5.85 -4.70 -4.91
CA VAL A 19 5.71 -4.34 -3.50
C VAL A 19 4.85 -3.10 -3.35
N VAL A 20 5.09 -2.07 -4.17
CA VAL A 20 4.29 -0.84 -4.17
C VAL A 20 2.84 -1.15 -4.55
N ALA A 21 2.61 -2.03 -5.54
CA ALA A 21 1.26 -2.42 -5.94
C ALA A 21 0.48 -3.05 -4.78
N LEU A 22 1.12 -3.92 -3.99
CA LEU A 22 0.50 -4.52 -2.81
C LEU A 22 0.14 -3.45 -1.78
N ALA A 23 1.09 -2.57 -1.44
CA ALA A 23 0.89 -1.53 -0.44
C ALA A 23 -0.18 -0.52 -0.87
N ASP A 24 -0.13 -0.08 -2.12
CA ASP A 24 -1.09 0.89 -2.67
C ASP A 24 -2.50 0.30 -2.71
N THR A 25 -2.64 -0.96 -3.13
CA THR A 25 -3.93 -1.65 -3.17
C THR A 25 -4.49 -1.82 -1.77
N THR A 26 -3.66 -2.22 -0.80
CA THR A 26 -4.08 -2.39 0.59
C THR A 26 -4.58 -1.06 1.17
N CYS A 27 -3.83 0.02 0.97
CA CYS A 27 -4.24 1.35 1.42
C CYS A 27 -5.50 1.84 0.70
N GLY A 28 -5.67 1.50 -0.58
CA GLY A 28 -6.88 1.83 -1.34
C GLY A 28 -8.12 1.19 -0.75
N TYR A 29 -8.07 -0.10 -0.45
CA TYR A 29 -9.18 -0.79 0.21
C TYR A 29 -9.46 -0.21 1.60
N ALA A 30 -8.41 0.09 2.36
CA ALA A 30 -8.56 0.71 3.67
C ALA A 30 -9.23 2.09 3.57
N THR A 31 -8.85 2.88 2.56
CA THR A 31 -9.44 4.20 2.31
C THR A 31 -10.93 4.08 2.02
N VAL A 32 -11.33 3.15 1.15
CA VAL A 32 -12.74 2.92 0.81
C VAL A 32 -13.54 2.54 2.06
N ALA A 33 -12.98 1.66 2.90
CA ALA A 33 -13.63 1.23 4.13
C ALA A 33 -13.82 2.36 5.14
N HIS A 34 -13.06 3.45 5.03
CA HIS A 34 -13.07 4.60 5.95
C HIS A 34 -13.51 5.90 5.28
N LEU A 35 -14.14 5.84 4.10
CA LEU A 35 -14.65 7.05 3.47
C LEU A 35 -15.68 7.73 4.36
N PRO A 36 -15.62 9.08 4.50
CA PRO A 36 -16.64 9.83 5.22
C PRO A 36 -18.02 9.65 4.57
N GLU A 37 -19.06 9.76 5.37
CA GLU A 37 -20.43 9.66 4.87
C GLU A 37 -20.67 10.70 3.76
N GLY A 38 -21.24 10.26 2.66
CA GLY A 38 -21.53 11.11 1.50
C GLY A 38 -20.40 11.26 0.50
N ALA A 39 -19.19 10.77 0.82
CA ALA A 39 -18.09 10.82 -0.13
C ALA A 39 -18.31 9.84 -1.29
N LEU A 40 -17.87 10.23 -2.49
CA LEU A 40 -17.99 9.38 -3.69
C LEU A 40 -16.86 8.37 -3.79
N SER A 41 -15.61 8.82 -3.62
CA SER A 41 -14.43 8.03 -3.90
C SER A 41 -13.19 8.76 -3.37
N PHE A 42 -12.04 8.35 -3.82
CA PHE A 42 -10.78 9.01 -3.49
C PHE A 42 -9.82 8.95 -4.68
N THR A 43 -8.76 9.74 -4.61
CA THR A 43 -7.63 9.60 -5.51
C THR A 43 -6.33 9.75 -4.73
N THR A 44 -5.31 8.99 -5.12
CA THR A 44 -3.99 9.10 -4.51
C THR A 44 -3.24 10.27 -5.15
N VAL A 45 -2.75 11.19 -4.32
CA VAL A 45 -2.00 12.36 -4.80
C VAL A 45 -0.52 12.27 -4.51
N GLU A 46 -0.13 11.43 -3.57
CA GLU A 46 1.27 11.21 -3.24
C GLU A 46 1.43 9.84 -2.63
N LEU A 47 2.52 9.18 -2.98
CA LEU A 47 2.97 7.99 -2.28
C LEU A 47 4.48 8.00 -2.16
N LYS A 48 4.97 7.39 -1.09
CA LYS A 48 6.39 7.18 -0.87
C LYS A 48 6.61 5.77 -0.36
N SER A 49 7.58 5.09 -0.93
CA SER A 49 7.94 3.74 -0.50
C SER A 49 9.45 3.66 -0.26
N ASN A 50 9.83 3.17 0.91
CA ASN A 50 11.21 2.87 1.24
C ASN A 50 11.39 1.36 1.20
N HIS A 51 12.20 0.87 0.30
CA HIS A 51 12.46 -0.56 0.12
C HIS A 51 13.64 -0.98 0.98
N LEU A 52 13.40 -1.87 1.93
CA LEU A 52 14.37 -2.29 2.94
C LEU A 52 14.99 -3.66 2.64
N GLY A 53 14.33 -4.44 1.81
CA GLY A 53 14.78 -5.79 1.49
C GLY A 53 13.96 -6.42 0.39
N THR A 54 14.22 -7.69 0.15
CA THR A 54 13.54 -8.46 -0.89
C THR A 54 13.28 -9.88 -0.42
N VAL A 55 12.38 -10.58 -1.12
CA VAL A 55 12.02 -11.96 -0.86
C VAL A 55 12.08 -12.71 -2.19
N LYS A 56 12.75 -13.87 -2.21
CA LYS A 56 12.86 -14.69 -3.43
C LYS A 56 11.75 -15.71 -3.57
N GLU A 57 11.15 -16.12 -2.46
CA GLU A 57 10.07 -17.11 -2.45
C GLU A 57 9.17 -16.89 -1.25
N GLY A 58 8.04 -17.58 -1.22
CA GLY A 58 7.10 -17.54 -0.11
C GLY A 58 6.02 -16.49 -0.33
N ARG A 59 5.70 -15.75 0.72
CA ARG A 59 4.61 -14.77 0.71
C ARG A 59 5.05 -13.47 1.37
N ILE A 60 4.53 -12.36 0.87
CA ILE A 60 4.62 -11.07 1.54
C ILE A 60 3.23 -10.64 2.00
N ALA A 61 3.18 -9.95 3.13
CA ALA A 61 1.95 -9.43 3.71
C ALA A 61 2.06 -7.93 3.88
N CYS A 62 0.92 -7.25 3.90
CA CYS A 62 0.86 -5.82 4.08
C CYS A 62 -0.17 -5.47 5.15
N LEU A 63 0.23 -4.62 6.10
CA LEU A 63 -0.66 -4.07 7.11
C LEU A 63 -0.74 -2.56 6.92
N ALA A 64 -1.95 -2.05 6.69
CA ALA A 64 -2.22 -0.62 6.58
C ALA A 64 -2.71 -0.08 7.92
N THR A 65 -2.21 1.11 8.28
CA THR A 65 -2.60 1.80 9.50
C THR A 65 -2.93 3.25 9.17
N ALA A 66 -4.10 3.72 9.62
CA ALA A 66 -4.50 5.11 9.41
C ALA A 66 -3.64 6.04 10.28
N GLN A 67 -3.09 7.07 9.65
CA GLN A 67 -2.38 8.15 10.34
C GLN A 67 -3.24 9.39 10.46
N HIS A 68 -4.13 9.63 9.50
CA HIS A 68 -5.05 10.76 9.49
C HIS A 68 -6.29 10.39 8.70
N LEU A 69 -7.45 10.60 9.30
CA LEU A 69 -8.75 10.36 8.67
C LEU A 69 -9.53 11.67 8.71
N GLY A 70 -9.29 12.53 7.74
CA GLY A 70 -9.96 13.84 7.63
C GLY A 70 -11.12 13.82 6.65
N ARG A 71 -11.81 14.95 6.57
CA ARG A 71 -12.92 15.13 5.64
C ARG A 71 -12.44 15.16 4.18
N ASN A 72 -11.30 15.79 3.92
CA ASN A 72 -10.80 16.00 2.57
C ASN A 72 -9.59 15.15 2.25
N THR A 73 -8.87 14.66 3.26
CA THR A 73 -7.67 13.86 3.06
C THR A 73 -7.60 12.71 4.05
N GLN A 74 -6.99 11.62 3.59
CA GLN A 74 -6.56 10.53 4.47
C GLN A 74 -5.08 10.27 4.23
N VAL A 75 -4.37 9.95 5.30
CA VAL A 75 -2.97 9.52 5.22
C VAL A 75 -2.88 8.12 5.81
N TRP A 76 -2.33 7.21 5.03
CA TRP A 76 -2.18 5.82 5.42
C TRP A 76 -0.72 5.40 5.36
N ASP A 77 -0.30 4.67 6.39
CA ASP A 77 0.97 3.95 6.39
C ASP A 77 0.72 2.49 6.11
N ALA A 78 1.64 1.85 5.40
CA ALA A 78 1.61 0.42 5.21
C ALA A 78 3.00 -0.17 5.42
N VAL A 79 3.05 -1.33 6.07
CA VAL A 79 4.28 -2.09 6.27
C VAL A 79 4.15 -3.39 5.51
N VAL A 80 5.08 -3.65 4.62
CA VAL A 80 5.16 -4.92 3.88
C VAL A 80 6.22 -5.79 4.56
N THR A 81 5.83 -7.02 4.89
CA THR A 81 6.70 -7.96 5.61
C THR A 81 6.79 -9.28 4.85
N ASP A 82 7.91 -9.97 5.07
CA ASP A 82 8.04 -11.38 4.74
C ASP A 82 7.26 -12.17 5.80
N GLU A 83 6.21 -12.90 5.37
CA GLU A 83 5.35 -13.65 6.32
C GLU A 83 6.12 -14.70 7.11
N THR A 84 7.16 -15.30 6.52
CA THR A 84 7.91 -16.37 7.18
C THR A 84 8.79 -15.84 8.30
N SER A 85 9.56 -14.78 8.05
CA SER A 85 10.52 -14.25 9.01
C SER A 85 10.00 -13.07 9.83
N GLY A 86 8.94 -12.42 9.38
CA GLY A 86 8.45 -11.16 9.96
C GLY A 86 9.31 -9.95 9.61
N ARG A 87 10.32 -10.13 8.76
CA ARG A 87 11.23 -9.04 8.37
C ARG A 87 10.49 -8.00 7.54
N LYS A 88 10.74 -6.73 7.82
CA LYS A 88 10.17 -5.62 7.05
C LYS A 88 10.85 -5.54 5.68
N ILE A 89 10.03 -5.54 4.62
CA ILE A 89 10.47 -5.44 3.23
C ILE A 89 10.37 -4.01 2.72
N ALA A 90 9.31 -3.31 3.13
CA ALA A 90 9.10 -1.93 2.71
C ALA A 90 8.27 -1.17 3.73
N LEU A 91 8.53 0.13 3.80
CA LEU A 91 7.71 1.11 4.52
C LEU A 91 7.08 2.04 3.49
N PHE A 92 5.76 2.16 3.54
CA PHE A 92 4.98 2.89 2.55
C PHE A 92 4.08 3.90 3.24
N ARG A 93 3.93 5.08 2.62
CA ARG A 93 2.95 6.09 3.05
C ARG A 93 2.31 6.68 1.82
N CYS A 94 0.98 6.88 1.88
CA CYS A 94 0.26 7.57 0.84
C CYS A 94 -0.68 8.61 1.41
N THR A 95 -0.96 9.63 0.60
CA THR A 95 -1.97 10.65 0.87
C THR A 95 -3.08 10.49 -0.15
N GLN A 96 -4.30 10.33 0.34
CA GLN A 96 -5.51 10.19 -0.47
C GLN A 96 -6.34 11.47 -0.36
N ILE A 97 -6.82 11.99 -1.49
CA ILE A 97 -7.79 13.08 -1.49
C ILE A 97 -9.17 12.48 -1.65
N ILE A 98 -10.09 12.87 -0.78
CA ILE A 98 -11.48 12.40 -0.79
C ILE A 98 -12.26 13.20 -1.82
N LEU A 99 -12.99 12.50 -2.67
CA LEU A 99 -13.79 13.09 -3.73
C LEU A 99 -15.25 13.16 -3.29
N TRP A 100 -15.82 14.35 -3.37
CA TRP A 100 -17.18 14.64 -2.97
C TRP A 100 -18.07 14.90 -4.19
N PRO A 101 -19.41 14.68 -4.09
CA PRO A 101 -20.31 15.03 -5.16
C PRO A 101 -20.26 16.52 -5.46
N LYS A 102 -20.41 16.88 -6.72
CA LYS A 102 -20.58 18.29 -7.11
C LYS A 102 -21.90 18.81 -6.60
N GLN A 103 -21.89 20.03 -6.11
CA GLN A 103 -23.09 20.72 -5.67
C GLN A 103 -23.65 21.59 -6.80
#